data_9be43df8f1a2d8c6813d22d539a7822f
#
_entry.id   9be43df8f1a2d8c6813d22d539a7822f
#
_cell.length_a   1.000
_cell.length_b   1.000
_cell.length_c   1.000
_cell.angle_alpha   90.00
_cell.angle_beta   90.00
_cell.angle_gamma   90.00
#
_symmetry.space_group_name_H-M   'P 1'
#
loop_
_entity.id
_entity.type
_entity.pdbx_description
1 polymer ?
#
loop_
_entity_poly.entity_id
_entity_poly.type
_entity_poly.pdbx_seq_one_letter_code
_entity_poly.pdbx_strand_id
1 'polypeptide(L)'
;MDLLPHLRQAHDHIDRHYARPLGLDELARVAGVSKYHFARSFEAAYGLTPIRYLTRRRVERAQDLLRHANLTVTEICFLVGFSSLGSFSSLFNRLVGESPTAYRDRWAARGGPHVPGCYLFMRGPGQLGADQANWG
;
A
#
# COMPACT_ATOMS: atom_id res chain seq x y z
N MET A 1 -9.91 12.71 -25.14
CA MET A 1 -10.71 11.94 -24.18
C MET A 1 -10.08 12.07 -22.82
N ASP A 2 -10.88 12.40 -21.82
CA ASP A 2 -10.39 12.53 -20.46
C ASP A 2 -10.22 11.15 -19.82
N LEU A 3 -8.98 10.81 -19.48
CA LEU A 3 -8.65 9.52 -18.86
C LEU A 3 -8.88 9.51 -17.34
N LEU A 4 -9.08 10.66 -16.73
CA LEU A 4 -9.12 10.73 -15.27
C LEU A 4 -10.19 9.83 -14.64
N PRO A 5 -11.43 9.75 -15.16
CA PRO A 5 -12.40 8.79 -14.62
C PRO A 5 -11.95 7.35 -14.73
N HIS A 6 -11.28 6.99 -15.83
CA HIS A 6 -10.77 5.63 -16.03
C HIS A 6 -9.63 5.31 -15.11
N LEU A 7 -8.73 6.26 -14.88
CA LEU A 7 -7.65 6.11 -13.90
C LEU A 7 -8.21 5.96 -12.49
N ARG A 8 -9.28 6.68 -12.19
CA ARG A 8 -9.95 6.59 -10.89
C ARG A 8 -10.54 5.21 -10.67
N GLN A 9 -11.11 4.61 -11.70
CA GLN A 9 -11.62 3.24 -11.62
C GLN A 9 -10.50 2.25 -11.26
N ALA A 10 -9.35 2.38 -11.89
CA ALA A 10 -8.21 1.52 -11.58
C ALA A 10 -7.68 1.78 -10.17
N HIS A 11 -7.62 3.03 -9.76
CA HIS A 11 -7.23 3.42 -8.41
C HIS A 11 -8.15 2.77 -7.37
N ASP A 12 -9.46 2.88 -7.56
CA ASP A 12 -10.44 2.29 -6.66
C ASP A 12 -10.38 0.75 -6.68
N HIS A 13 -10.05 0.19 -7.83
CA HIS A 13 -9.88 -1.26 -7.96
C HIS A 13 -8.71 -1.75 -7.09
N ILE A 14 -7.62 -1.01 -7.06
CA ILE A 14 -6.50 -1.32 -6.17
C ILE A 14 -6.96 -1.26 -4.71
N ASP A 15 -7.67 -0.21 -4.34
CA ASP A 15 -8.12 -0.03 -2.96
C ASP A 15 -9.03 -1.16 -2.49
N ARG A 16 -9.81 -1.74 -3.40
CA ARG A 16 -10.73 -2.83 -3.06
C ARG A 16 -10.09 -4.21 -3.12
N HIS A 17 -9.04 -4.37 -3.91
CA HIS A 17 -8.49 -5.70 -4.22
C HIS A 17 -7.01 -5.86 -3.94
N TYR A 18 -6.41 -4.96 -3.14
CA TYR A 18 -4.98 -4.99 -2.89
C TYR A 18 -4.49 -6.30 -2.28
N ALA A 19 -5.36 -7.03 -1.59
CA ALA A 19 -4.96 -8.24 -0.86
C ALA A 19 -4.81 -9.48 -1.75
N ARG A 20 -5.19 -9.39 -3.02
CA ARG A 20 -5.01 -10.49 -3.96
C ARG A 20 -3.98 -10.14 -5.02
N PRO A 21 -3.52 -11.12 -5.80
CA PRO A 21 -2.57 -10.82 -6.88
C PRO A 21 -3.20 -9.81 -7.85
N LEU A 22 -2.51 -8.69 -8.04
CA LEU A 22 -2.90 -7.66 -8.98
C LEU A 22 -1.69 -7.32 -9.84
N GLY A 23 -1.88 -7.32 -11.15
CA GLY A 23 -0.85 -6.96 -12.09
C GLY A 23 -1.24 -5.77 -12.94
N LEU A 24 -0.26 -5.24 -13.63
CA LEU A 24 -0.46 -4.08 -14.51
C LEU A 24 -1.47 -4.39 -15.61
N ASP A 25 -1.49 -5.64 -16.11
CA ASP A 25 -2.44 -6.06 -17.15
C ASP A 25 -3.88 -5.89 -16.71
N GLU A 26 -4.19 -6.36 -15.51
CA GLU A 26 -5.56 -6.26 -14.99
C GLU A 26 -5.96 -4.81 -14.79
N LEU A 27 -5.07 -4.02 -14.22
CA LEU A 27 -5.35 -2.61 -13.95
C LEU A 27 -5.54 -1.81 -15.22
N ALA A 28 -4.72 -2.09 -16.24
CA ALA A 28 -4.87 -1.44 -17.52
C ALA A 28 -6.20 -1.79 -18.18
N ARG A 29 -6.65 -3.05 -18.05
CA ARG A 29 -7.95 -3.46 -18.56
C ARG A 29 -9.09 -2.71 -17.87
N VAL A 30 -8.99 -2.54 -16.55
CA VAL A 30 -9.99 -1.77 -15.80
C VAL A 30 -10.06 -0.33 -16.31
N ALA A 31 -8.91 0.25 -16.61
CA ALA A 31 -8.84 1.61 -17.15
C ALA A 31 -9.19 1.67 -18.64
N GLY A 32 -9.20 0.52 -19.33
CA GLY A 32 -9.54 0.49 -20.75
C GLY A 32 -8.46 1.00 -21.69
N VAL A 33 -7.19 0.96 -21.28
CA VAL A 33 -6.07 1.43 -22.10
C VAL A 33 -4.93 0.42 -22.06
N SER A 34 -3.91 0.64 -22.91
CA SER A 34 -2.74 -0.22 -22.91
C SER A 34 -1.95 -0.09 -21.59
N LYS A 35 -1.18 -1.12 -21.26
CA LYS A 35 -0.34 -1.11 -20.06
C LYS A 35 0.58 0.10 -19.99
N TYR A 36 1.25 0.37 -21.10
CA TYR A 36 2.23 1.46 -21.16
C TYR A 36 1.55 2.81 -20.94
N HIS A 37 0.47 3.05 -21.66
CA HIS A 37 -0.28 4.29 -21.53
C HIS A 37 -0.89 4.44 -20.14
N PHE A 38 -1.42 3.34 -19.59
CA PHE A 38 -1.96 3.33 -18.25
C PHE A 38 -0.92 3.72 -17.19
N ALA A 39 0.23 3.05 -17.23
CA ALA A 39 1.27 3.27 -16.22
C ALA A 39 1.74 4.73 -16.20
N ARG A 40 1.96 5.30 -17.37
CA ARG A 40 2.41 6.69 -17.49
C ARG A 40 1.34 7.68 -17.05
N SER A 41 0.11 7.44 -17.47
CA SER A 41 -1.00 8.33 -17.11
C SER A 41 -1.33 8.28 -15.63
N PHE A 42 -1.28 7.08 -15.05
CA PHE A 42 -1.52 6.92 -13.61
C PHE A 42 -0.45 7.67 -12.80
N GLU A 43 0.81 7.50 -13.17
CA GLU A 43 1.91 8.18 -12.47
C GLU A 43 1.79 9.69 -12.62
N ALA A 44 1.42 10.19 -13.78
CA ALA A 44 1.22 11.61 -14.00
C ALA A 44 0.09 12.16 -13.12
N ALA A 45 -0.99 11.37 -12.94
CA ALA A 45 -2.15 11.81 -12.17
C ALA A 45 -1.95 11.70 -10.67
N TYR A 46 -1.26 10.67 -10.19
CA TYR A 46 -1.19 10.35 -8.77
C TYR A 46 0.20 10.44 -8.16
N GLY A 47 1.23 10.68 -8.95
CA GLY A 47 2.59 10.82 -8.45
C GLY A 47 3.32 9.52 -8.14
N LEU A 48 2.65 8.39 -8.27
CA LEU A 48 3.22 7.05 -8.06
C LEU A 48 2.81 6.15 -9.20
N THR A 49 3.67 5.20 -9.56
CA THR A 49 3.28 4.16 -10.51
C THR A 49 2.17 3.31 -9.88
N PRO A 50 1.36 2.63 -10.72
CA PRO A 50 0.30 1.77 -10.17
C PRO A 50 0.80 0.71 -9.19
N ILE A 51 1.94 0.09 -9.50
CA ILE A 51 2.49 -0.97 -8.63
C ILE A 51 3.03 -0.39 -7.33
N ARG A 52 3.62 0.79 -7.35
CA ARG A 52 4.06 1.46 -6.13
C ARG A 52 2.87 1.86 -5.26
N TYR A 53 1.80 2.31 -5.88
CA TYR A 53 0.58 2.62 -5.15
C TYR A 53 0.02 1.37 -4.47
N LEU A 54 -0.01 0.25 -5.20
CA LEU A 54 -0.46 -1.03 -4.65
C LEU A 54 0.40 -1.45 -3.44
N THR A 55 1.72 -1.37 -3.58
CA THR A 55 2.64 -1.70 -2.50
C THR A 55 2.39 -0.84 -1.26
N ARG A 56 2.19 0.44 -1.47
CA ARG A 56 1.92 1.38 -0.39
C ARG A 56 0.63 1.03 0.34
N ARG A 57 -0.42 0.69 -0.39
CA ARG A 57 -1.70 0.30 0.21
C ARG A 57 -1.54 -0.96 1.07
N ARG A 58 -0.77 -1.92 0.58
CA ARG A 58 -0.49 -3.15 1.33
C ARG A 58 0.28 -2.87 2.61
N VAL A 59 1.28 -2.00 2.54
CA VAL A 59 2.08 -1.63 3.72
C VAL A 59 1.24 -0.86 4.73
N GLU A 60 0.39 0.05 4.29
CA GLU A 60 -0.52 0.78 5.17
C GLU A 60 -1.43 -0.19 5.95
N ARG A 61 -1.99 -1.16 5.25
CA ARG A 61 -2.84 -2.16 5.91
C ARG A 61 -2.04 -3.02 6.88
N ALA A 62 -0.80 -3.37 6.51
CA ALA A 62 0.07 -4.13 7.39
C ALA A 62 0.36 -3.37 8.68
N GLN A 63 0.62 -2.06 8.59
CA GLN A 63 0.84 -1.24 9.77
C GLN A 63 -0.37 -1.27 10.71
N ASP A 64 -1.56 -1.17 10.14
CA ASP A 64 -2.80 -1.24 10.89
C ASP A 64 -2.93 -2.58 11.63
N LEU A 65 -2.68 -3.68 10.93
CA LEU A 65 -2.78 -5.01 11.52
C LEU A 65 -1.69 -5.27 12.56
N LEU A 66 -0.48 -4.78 12.33
CA LEU A 66 0.61 -4.91 13.29
C LEU A 66 0.28 -4.25 14.63
N ARG A 67 -0.44 -3.14 14.59
CA ARG A 67 -0.81 -2.42 15.81
C ARG A 67 -2.00 -3.03 16.54
N HIS A 68 -2.97 -3.57 15.81
CA HIS A 68 -4.28 -3.89 16.37
C HIS A 68 -4.63 -5.36 16.38
N ALA A 69 -4.04 -6.16 15.49
CA ALA A 69 -4.43 -7.56 15.34
C ALA A 69 -3.45 -8.48 16.04
N ASN A 70 -3.96 -9.55 16.63
CA ASN A 70 -3.14 -10.59 17.24
C ASN A 70 -2.77 -11.63 16.18
N LEU A 71 -2.00 -11.19 15.19
CA LEU A 71 -1.56 -12.01 14.07
C LEU A 71 -0.05 -11.95 14.00
N THR A 72 0.57 -13.04 13.52
CA THR A 72 2.02 -13.05 13.33
C THR A 72 2.39 -12.16 12.14
N VAL A 73 3.64 -11.73 12.10
CA VAL A 73 4.15 -10.96 10.97
C VAL A 73 3.98 -11.73 9.66
N THR A 74 4.22 -13.03 9.69
CA THR A 74 4.05 -13.88 8.51
C THR A 74 2.59 -13.91 8.05
N GLU A 75 1.65 -14.06 8.98
CA GLU A 75 0.23 -14.03 8.64
C GLU A 75 -0.17 -12.70 8.02
N ILE A 76 0.29 -11.60 8.60
CA ILE A 76 -0.01 -10.27 8.08
C ILE A 76 0.55 -10.09 6.67
N CYS A 77 1.78 -10.55 6.45
CA CYS A 77 2.43 -10.50 5.14
C CYS A 77 1.52 -11.06 4.04
N PHE A 78 1.01 -12.27 4.26
CA PHE A 78 0.18 -12.93 3.25
C PHE A 78 -1.23 -12.34 3.19
N LEU A 79 -1.79 -11.92 4.33
CA LEU A 79 -3.11 -11.30 4.35
C LEU A 79 -3.18 -10.01 3.54
N VAL A 80 -2.11 -9.23 3.54
CA VAL A 80 -2.12 -7.97 2.80
C VAL A 80 -1.69 -8.12 1.34
N GLY A 81 -1.38 -9.35 0.92
CA GLY A 81 -1.17 -9.64 -0.50
C GLY A 81 0.26 -9.86 -0.95
N PHE A 82 1.23 -9.87 -0.04
CA PHE A 82 2.60 -10.22 -0.41
C PHE A 82 2.75 -11.73 -0.55
N SER A 83 3.61 -12.15 -1.46
CA SER A 83 3.85 -13.58 -1.70
C SER A 83 5.10 -14.10 -1.01
N SER A 84 5.93 -13.21 -0.44
CA SER A 84 7.12 -13.64 0.27
C SER A 84 7.39 -12.71 1.46
N LEU A 85 7.78 -13.32 2.57
CA LEU A 85 8.10 -12.60 3.79
C LEU A 85 9.31 -11.70 3.61
N GLY A 86 10.32 -12.16 2.85
CA GLY A 86 11.51 -11.36 2.59
C GLY A 86 11.21 -10.07 1.84
N SER A 87 10.41 -10.16 0.78
CA SER A 87 10.01 -8.99 0.01
C SER A 87 9.19 -8.04 0.87
N PHE A 88 8.27 -8.57 1.66
CA PHE A 88 7.45 -7.77 2.56
C PHE A 88 8.33 -7.02 3.56
N SER A 89 9.22 -7.72 4.25
CA SER A 89 10.07 -7.12 5.28
C SER A 89 10.97 -6.03 4.71
N SER A 90 11.55 -6.27 3.53
CA SER A 90 12.42 -5.30 2.88
C SER A 90 11.66 -4.05 2.47
N LEU A 91 10.51 -4.23 1.85
CA LEU A 91 9.68 -3.10 1.42
C LEU A 91 9.14 -2.32 2.62
N PHE A 92 8.68 -3.03 3.64
CA PHE A 92 8.18 -2.39 4.86
C PHE A 92 9.29 -1.54 5.51
N ASN A 93 10.48 -2.12 5.66
CA ASN A 93 11.60 -1.40 6.26
C ASN A 93 11.97 -0.15 5.45
N ARG A 94 11.97 -0.28 4.13
CA ARG A 94 12.30 0.85 3.26
C ARG A 94 11.25 1.97 3.35
N LEU A 95 9.96 1.60 3.42
CA LEU A 95 8.89 2.59 3.40
C LEU A 95 8.58 3.16 4.77
N VAL A 96 8.71 2.36 5.83
CA VAL A 96 8.34 2.76 7.18
C VAL A 96 9.54 3.19 8.01
N GLY A 97 10.74 2.70 7.66
CA GLY A 97 11.97 3.05 8.35
C GLY A 97 12.38 2.06 9.44
N GLU A 98 11.60 1.01 9.67
CA GLU A 98 11.94 -0.04 10.63
C GLU A 98 11.28 -1.35 10.20
N SER A 99 11.73 -2.46 10.77
CA SER A 99 11.17 -3.77 10.45
C SER A 99 9.74 -3.89 10.96
N PRO A 100 8.95 -4.82 10.41
CA PRO A 100 7.60 -5.07 10.93
C PRO A 100 7.59 -5.39 12.42
N THR A 101 8.52 -6.23 12.88
CA THR A 101 8.62 -6.60 14.29
C THR A 101 8.97 -5.40 15.16
N ALA A 102 9.96 -4.61 14.75
CA ALA A 102 10.35 -3.41 15.48
C ALA A 102 9.20 -2.42 15.57
N TYR A 103 8.47 -2.26 14.46
CA TYR A 103 7.31 -1.38 14.43
C TYR A 103 6.24 -1.83 15.43
N ARG A 104 5.92 -3.12 15.44
CA ARG A 104 4.94 -3.67 16.39
C ARG A 104 5.39 -3.48 17.83
N ASP A 105 6.66 -3.78 18.12
CA ASP A 105 7.20 -3.68 19.47
C ASP A 105 7.19 -2.24 19.97
N ARG A 106 7.50 -1.31 19.11
CA ARG A 106 7.49 0.12 19.45
C ARG A 106 6.08 0.58 19.82
N TRP A 107 5.07 0.13 19.09
CA TRP A 107 3.69 0.48 19.38
C TRP A 107 3.19 -0.20 20.66
N ALA A 108 3.57 -1.45 20.89
CA ALA A 108 3.23 -2.17 22.11
C ALA A 108 3.89 -1.52 23.33
N ALA A 109 5.17 -1.13 23.23
CA ALA A 109 5.91 -0.51 24.32
C ALA A 109 5.30 0.83 24.73
N ARG A 110 4.71 1.56 23.80
CA ARG A 110 4.05 2.82 24.10
C ARG A 110 2.81 2.64 24.97
N GLY A 111 2.24 1.42 24.98
CA GLY A 111 0.96 1.18 25.67
C GLY A 111 -0.11 2.15 25.20
N GLY A 112 0.09 2.70 24.01
CA GLY A 112 -0.64 3.86 23.58
C GLY A 112 -2.05 3.57 23.15
N PRO A 113 -2.84 4.62 23.03
CA PRO A 113 -4.19 4.49 22.50
C PRO A 113 -4.12 3.96 21.09
N HIS A 114 -5.08 3.12 20.75
CA HIS A 114 -5.19 2.63 19.40
C HIS A 114 -5.41 3.79 18.44
N VAL A 115 -4.58 3.84 17.40
CA VAL A 115 -4.90 4.67 16.26
C VAL A 115 -5.75 3.79 15.36
N PRO A 116 -7.05 4.09 15.19
CA PRO A 116 -7.90 3.26 14.34
C PRO A 116 -7.32 3.14 12.94
N GLY A 117 -7.50 1.98 12.31
CA GLY A 117 -7.07 1.81 10.93
C GLY A 117 -7.65 2.87 10.02
N CYS A 118 -8.91 3.24 10.24
CA CYS A 118 -9.55 4.30 9.48
C CYS A 118 -8.84 5.66 9.63
N TYR A 119 -8.18 5.89 10.76
CA TYR A 119 -7.40 7.12 10.93
C TYR A 119 -6.25 7.21 9.91
N LEU A 120 -5.58 6.09 9.68
CA LEU A 120 -4.52 6.05 8.67
C LEU A 120 -5.07 6.33 7.28
N PHE A 121 -6.23 5.78 6.96
CA PHE A 121 -6.86 6.02 5.67
C PHE A 121 -7.34 7.46 5.54
N MET A 122 -7.87 8.04 6.60
CA MET A 122 -8.30 9.43 6.60
C MET A 122 -7.14 10.40 6.40
N ARG A 123 -5.98 10.06 6.97
CA ARG A 123 -4.78 10.86 6.75
C ARG A 123 -4.23 10.67 5.34
N GLY A 124 -4.57 9.53 4.73
CA GLY A 124 -4.24 9.25 3.35
C GLY A 124 -2.77 9.09 3.07
N PRO A 125 -2.43 8.95 1.79
CA PRO A 125 -1.05 8.74 1.38
C PRO A 125 -0.09 9.83 1.85
N GLY A 126 -0.57 11.05 1.99
CA GLY A 126 0.25 12.16 2.43
C GLY A 126 0.82 12.01 3.83
N GLN A 127 0.27 11.09 4.62
CA GLN A 127 0.74 10.88 5.98
C GLN A 127 1.92 9.91 6.06
N LEU A 128 2.14 9.16 5.01
CA LEU A 128 3.41 8.49 4.79
C LEU A 128 4.37 9.43 4.06
N GLY A 129 3.95 10.66 3.87
CA GLY A 129 4.59 11.61 2.98
C GLY A 129 5.98 12.03 3.38
N ALA A 130 6.29 12.02 4.67
CA ALA A 130 7.65 12.27 5.10
C ALA A 130 8.61 11.26 4.48
N ASP A 131 8.09 10.07 4.20
CA ASP A 131 8.87 8.98 3.64
C ASP A 131 8.71 8.88 2.13
N GLN A 132 7.86 9.72 1.54
CA GLN A 132 7.61 9.64 0.10
C GLN A 132 8.88 9.87 -0.72
N ALA A 133 9.79 10.66 -0.22
CA ALA A 133 11.07 10.87 -0.89
C ALA A 133 11.84 9.56 -1.07
N ASN A 134 11.57 8.59 -0.22
CA ASN A 134 12.25 7.30 -0.23
C ASN A 134 11.56 6.25 -1.11
N TRP A 135 10.41 6.62 -1.68
CA TRP A 135 9.65 5.70 -2.54
C TRP A 135 10.24 5.59 -3.94
N GLY A 136 11.14 6.49 -4.27
CA GLY A 136 11.77 6.56 -5.58
C GLY A 136 12.62 5.38 -5.96
#